data_5fb8ac0486ec250900a06b17aaf732e0
#
_entry.id   5fb8ac0486ec250900a06b17aaf732e0
#
_cell.length_a   1.000
_cell.length_b   1.000
_cell.length_c   1.000
_cell.angle_alpha   90.00
_cell.angle_beta   90.00
_cell.angle_gamma   90.00
#
_symmetry.space_group_name_H-M   'P 1'
#
loop_
_entity.id
_entity.type
_entity.pdbx_description
1 polymer ?
#
loop_
_entity_poly.entity_id
_entity_poly.type
_entity_poly.pdbx_seq_one_letter_code
_entity_poly.pdbx_strand_id
1 'polypeptide(L)'
;AGALRCAQTALALCAGEPASVTFTLWNSFAHTYRGHGTDRALLGGILGFDTDDERIRDSFQIADERGLAYRFAIGRDDPALHPNTVDIAITESGGGTLEVRGESLGGGRVRLCRINGVSVDILGEYETVFVSHRDVPGALASIIACVADDGVNIAFMKTYRSERGGMAYTVLEMDDAPADAVLQRLSQLAPVTSARRIHIPGATRPGGEGSSPYLFANGRELLDLCKRHGAGIGAVMRLREESLFSPGFDERMAHV
;
A
#
# COMPACT_ATOMS: atom_id res chain seq x y z
N ALA A 1 2.89 9.77 -6.52
CA ALA A 1 2.65 9.31 -5.13
C ALA A 1 1.98 7.92 -5.11
N GLY A 2 0.82 7.70 -5.76
CA GLY A 2 0.09 6.42 -5.64
C GLY A 2 0.89 5.20 -6.11
N ALA A 3 1.54 5.25 -7.26
CA ALA A 3 2.38 4.16 -7.76
C ALA A 3 3.52 3.81 -6.78
N LEU A 4 4.21 4.83 -6.24
CA LEU A 4 5.26 4.65 -5.25
C LEU A 4 4.72 3.95 -4.00
N ARG A 5 3.55 4.36 -3.49
CA ARG A 5 2.92 3.74 -2.31
C ARG A 5 2.51 2.29 -2.56
N CYS A 6 2.04 1.93 -3.76
CA CYS A 6 1.82 0.53 -4.12
C CYS A 6 3.12 -0.28 -3.96
N ALA A 7 4.24 0.26 -4.42
CA ALA A 7 5.53 -0.40 -4.34
C ALA A 7 6.08 -0.46 -2.91
N GLN A 8 5.94 0.63 -2.12
CA GLN A 8 6.30 0.62 -0.69
C GLN A 8 5.50 -0.42 0.09
N THR A 9 4.19 -0.55 -0.20
CA THR A 9 3.35 -1.54 0.46
C THR A 9 3.75 -2.96 0.07
N ALA A 10 4.11 -3.19 -1.20
CA ALA A 10 4.66 -4.48 -1.62
C ALA A 10 5.98 -4.79 -0.91
N LEU A 11 6.89 -3.81 -0.79
CA LEU A 11 8.15 -3.96 -0.05
C LEU A 11 7.90 -4.32 1.43
N ALA A 12 6.94 -3.67 2.08
CA ALA A 12 6.61 -3.94 3.49
C ALA A 12 6.06 -5.36 3.72
N LEU A 13 5.52 -6.00 2.69
CA LEU A 13 5.05 -7.38 2.72
C LEU A 13 6.18 -8.41 2.49
N CYS A 14 7.33 -7.99 1.98
CA CYS A 14 8.49 -8.89 1.80
C CYS A 14 9.00 -9.40 3.13
N ALA A 15 9.46 -10.65 3.13
CA ALA A 15 10.12 -11.27 4.29
C ALA A 15 11.62 -10.92 4.35
N GLY A 16 12.23 -10.73 3.18
CA GLY A 16 13.65 -10.47 3.01
C GLY A 16 13.92 -9.35 2.01
N GLU A 17 15.18 -9.08 1.73
CA GLU A 17 15.63 -8.07 0.79
C GLU A 17 15.24 -8.45 -0.65
N PRO A 18 14.65 -7.53 -1.44
CA PRO A 18 14.38 -7.76 -2.85
C PRO A 18 15.68 -7.98 -3.66
N ALA A 19 15.78 -9.11 -4.35
CA ALA A 19 16.84 -9.37 -5.33
C ALA A 19 16.40 -8.95 -6.74
N SER A 20 15.12 -9.13 -7.06
CA SER A 20 14.57 -8.67 -8.33
C SER A 20 13.10 -8.27 -8.20
N VAL A 21 12.66 -7.36 -9.08
CA VAL A 21 11.27 -6.93 -9.17
C VAL A 21 10.82 -6.82 -10.62
N THR A 22 9.62 -7.32 -10.91
CA THR A 22 8.94 -7.09 -12.18
C THR A 22 7.65 -6.32 -11.93
N PHE A 23 7.51 -5.17 -12.61
CA PHE A 23 6.30 -4.38 -12.64
C PHE A 23 5.54 -4.65 -13.93
N THR A 24 4.32 -5.19 -13.84
CA THR A 24 3.42 -5.29 -15.00
C THR A 24 2.39 -4.16 -14.91
N LEU A 25 2.43 -3.27 -15.88
CA LEU A 25 1.59 -2.07 -15.93
C LEU A 25 0.37 -2.34 -16.80
N TRP A 26 -0.80 -1.92 -16.33
CA TRP A 26 -2.07 -2.15 -17.00
C TRP A 26 -2.74 -0.83 -17.40
N ASN A 27 -3.52 -0.86 -18.47
CA ASN A 27 -4.37 0.25 -18.93
C ASN A 27 -3.61 1.59 -19.01
N SER A 28 -4.10 2.64 -18.34
CA SER A 28 -3.50 3.98 -18.37
C SER A 28 -2.04 3.99 -17.89
N PHE A 29 -1.70 3.21 -16.85
CA PHE A 29 -0.30 3.08 -16.42
C PHE A 29 0.58 2.54 -17.53
N ALA A 30 0.12 1.53 -18.30
CA ALA A 30 0.87 0.95 -19.41
C ALA A 30 1.21 1.98 -20.49
N HIS A 31 0.31 2.92 -20.74
CA HIS A 31 0.46 3.92 -21.81
C HIS A 31 1.25 5.17 -21.38
N THR A 32 1.23 5.52 -20.09
CA THR A 32 1.71 6.85 -19.62
C THR A 32 2.92 6.79 -18.69
N TYR A 33 3.34 5.61 -18.24
CA TYR A 33 4.29 5.44 -17.12
C TYR A 33 5.63 6.19 -17.28
N ARG A 34 6.19 6.25 -18.50
CA ARG A 34 7.46 6.96 -18.75
C ARG A 34 7.29 8.47 -18.67
N GLY A 35 6.21 9.00 -19.28
CA GLY A 35 5.97 10.45 -19.31
C GLY A 35 5.63 11.05 -17.95
N HIS A 36 5.03 10.23 -17.07
CA HIS A 36 4.63 10.65 -15.72
C HIS A 36 5.62 10.21 -14.63
N GLY A 37 6.76 9.62 -14.98
CA GLY A 37 7.74 9.13 -14.02
C GLY A 37 7.21 8.00 -13.11
N THR A 38 6.17 7.27 -13.55
CA THR A 38 5.59 6.16 -12.79
C THR A 38 6.60 5.03 -12.59
N ASP A 39 7.45 4.78 -13.57
CA ASP A 39 8.56 3.83 -13.51
C ASP A 39 9.56 4.17 -12.38
N ARG A 40 9.99 5.43 -12.32
CA ARG A 40 10.87 5.90 -11.25
C ARG A 40 10.19 5.83 -9.89
N ALA A 41 8.92 6.21 -9.83
CA ALA A 41 8.14 6.16 -8.59
C ALA A 41 7.96 4.72 -8.08
N LEU A 42 7.66 3.76 -8.95
CA LEU A 42 7.56 2.34 -8.59
C LEU A 42 8.89 1.79 -8.08
N LEU A 43 9.97 2.05 -8.82
CA LEU A 43 11.29 1.59 -8.42
C LEU A 43 11.75 2.28 -7.12
N GLY A 44 11.51 3.60 -6.97
CA GLY A 44 11.77 4.34 -5.74
C GLY A 44 11.04 3.76 -4.53
N GLY A 45 9.79 3.31 -4.70
CA GLY A 45 9.03 2.65 -3.64
C GLY A 45 9.67 1.31 -3.19
N ILE A 46 10.22 0.52 -4.12
CA ILE A 46 10.98 -0.71 -3.78
C ILE A 46 12.33 -0.37 -3.14
N LEU A 47 12.93 0.75 -3.49
CA LEU A 47 14.16 1.25 -2.84
C LEU A 47 13.91 1.85 -1.44
N GLY A 48 12.65 1.94 -1.01
CA GLY A 48 12.25 2.47 0.30
C GLY A 48 12.21 4.00 0.37
N PHE A 49 12.06 4.70 -0.75
CA PHE A 49 11.96 6.16 -0.78
C PHE A 49 10.55 6.61 -0.43
N ASP A 50 10.44 7.75 0.27
CA ASP A 50 9.17 8.43 0.51
C ASP A 50 8.70 9.23 -0.71
N THR A 51 7.45 9.67 -0.69
CA THR A 51 6.82 10.34 -1.85
C THR A 51 7.42 11.71 -2.18
N ASP A 52 8.15 12.32 -1.27
CA ASP A 52 8.85 13.61 -1.39
C ASP A 52 10.38 13.46 -1.45
N ASP A 53 10.88 12.24 -1.64
CA ASP A 53 12.30 11.96 -1.73
C ASP A 53 12.84 12.35 -3.12
N GLU A 54 13.76 13.29 -3.16
CA GLU A 54 14.37 13.78 -4.40
C GLU A 54 15.12 12.67 -5.17
N ARG A 55 15.57 11.61 -4.49
CA ARG A 55 16.27 10.48 -5.10
C ARG A 55 15.38 9.65 -6.03
N ILE A 56 14.06 9.87 -6.02
CA ILE A 56 13.13 9.19 -6.94
C ILE A 56 13.55 9.42 -8.40
N ARG A 57 14.06 10.60 -8.75
CA ARG A 57 14.55 10.90 -10.11
C ARG A 57 15.71 10.01 -10.55
N ASP A 58 16.51 9.54 -9.58
CA ASP A 58 17.73 8.75 -9.80
C ASP A 58 17.51 7.25 -9.46
N SER A 59 16.25 6.81 -9.31
CA SER A 59 15.88 5.45 -8.86
C SER A 59 16.52 4.36 -9.70
N PHE A 60 16.67 4.53 -11.01
CA PHE A 60 17.29 3.54 -11.89
C PHE A 60 18.78 3.37 -11.54
N GLN A 61 19.50 4.47 -11.45
CA GLN A 61 20.92 4.45 -11.11
C GLN A 61 21.14 3.80 -9.73
N ILE A 62 20.33 4.20 -8.73
CA ILE A 62 20.44 3.68 -7.36
C ILE A 62 20.10 2.19 -7.29
N ALA A 63 19.13 1.72 -8.09
CA ALA A 63 18.80 0.30 -8.19
C ALA A 63 19.97 -0.49 -8.77
N ASP A 64 20.60 0.01 -9.85
CA ASP A 64 21.79 -0.61 -10.47
C ASP A 64 22.97 -0.66 -9.48
N GLU A 65 23.22 0.43 -8.75
CA GLU A 65 24.28 0.50 -7.72
C GLU A 65 24.03 -0.47 -6.56
N ARG A 66 22.77 -0.73 -6.21
CA ARG A 66 22.39 -1.73 -5.17
C ARG A 66 22.30 -3.15 -5.70
N GLY A 67 22.48 -3.38 -7.00
CA GLY A 67 22.35 -4.70 -7.61
C GLY A 67 20.93 -5.25 -7.64
N LEU A 68 19.91 -4.38 -7.51
CA LEU A 68 18.51 -4.76 -7.64
C LEU A 68 18.15 -4.93 -9.11
N ALA A 69 17.84 -6.16 -9.54
CA ALA A 69 17.36 -6.39 -10.89
C ALA A 69 15.88 -5.93 -11.00
N TYR A 70 15.56 -5.19 -12.07
CA TYR A 70 14.20 -4.71 -12.28
C TYR A 70 13.75 -4.83 -13.73
N ARG A 71 12.44 -4.96 -13.92
CA ARG A 71 11.84 -5.06 -15.25
C ARG A 71 10.46 -4.40 -15.25
N PHE A 72 10.15 -3.67 -16.34
CA PHE A 72 8.81 -3.16 -16.64
C PHE A 72 8.22 -3.95 -17.79
N ALA A 73 7.05 -4.54 -17.57
CA ALA A 73 6.26 -5.26 -18.57
C ALA A 73 4.95 -4.49 -18.81
N ILE A 74 4.45 -4.59 -20.03
CA ILE A 74 3.19 -3.95 -20.43
C ILE A 74 2.13 -5.04 -20.52
N GLY A 75 1.09 -4.92 -19.70
CA GLY A 75 -0.12 -5.74 -19.78
C GLY A 75 -0.99 -5.32 -20.95
N ARG A 76 -1.87 -6.21 -21.38
CA ARG A 76 -2.92 -5.86 -22.35
C ARG A 76 -3.99 -5.03 -21.65
N ASP A 77 -4.64 -4.11 -22.38
CA ASP A 77 -5.77 -3.36 -21.82
C ASP A 77 -6.87 -4.32 -21.36
N ASP A 78 -7.28 -4.15 -20.10
CA ASP A 78 -8.32 -4.94 -19.47
C ASP A 78 -9.33 -3.99 -18.80
N PRO A 79 -10.55 -3.86 -19.36
CA PRO A 79 -11.58 -2.96 -18.83
C PRO A 79 -12.12 -3.39 -17.45
N ALA A 80 -11.83 -4.62 -17.01
CA ALA A 80 -12.19 -5.08 -15.68
C ALA A 80 -11.23 -4.56 -14.58
N LEU A 81 -10.05 -4.05 -14.97
CA LEU A 81 -9.07 -3.50 -14.05
C LEU A 81 -9.18 -1.96 -13.99
N HIS A 82 -8.84 -1.41 -12.83
CA HIS A 82 -8.72 0.03 -12.67
C HIS A 82 -7.67 0.60 -13.66
N PRO A 83 -7.88 1.81 -14.23
CA PRO A 83 -6.94 2.40 -15.19
C PRO A 83 -5.48 2.44 -14.71
N ASN A 84 -5.26 2.67 -13.44
CA ASN A 84 -3.93 2.79 -12.84
C ASN A 84 -3.59 1.56 -11.99
N THR A 85 -3.60 0.39 -12.62
CA THR A 85 -3.26 -0.89 -11.99
C THR A 85 -1.82 -1.29 -12.28
N VAL A 86 -1.13 -1.83 -11.28
CA VAL A 86 0.19 -2.45 -11.39
C VAL A 86 0.22 -3.78 -10.66
N ASP A 87 0.78 -4.80 -11.30
CA ASP A 87 1.24 -6.03 -10.64
C ASP A 87 2.73 -5.89 -10.32
N ILE A 88 3.10 -6.18 -9.09
CA ILE A 88 4.46 -6.11 -8.58
C ILE A 88 4.86 -7.52 -8.14
N ALA A 89 5.77 -8.13 -8.87
CA ALA A 89 6.32 -9.44 -8.55
C ALA A 89 7.76 -9.28 -8.05
N ILE A 90 7.99 -9.65 -6.79
CA ILE A 90 9.28 -9.53 -6.12
C ILE A 90 9.84 -10.93 -5.89
N THR A 91 11.12 -11.12 -6.20
CA THR A 91 11.91 -12.27 -5.75
C THR A 91 12.90 -11.79 -4.70
N GLU A 92 12.87 -12.39 -3.54
CA GLU A 92 13.75 -12.08 -2.42
C GLU A 92 15.11 -12.79 -2.55
N SER A 93 16.15 -12.25 -1.96
CA SER A 93 17.51 -12.84 -1.94
C SER A 93 17.52 -14.23 -1.32
N GLY A 94 16.61 -14.54 -0.40
CA GLY A 94 16.41 -15.87 0.21
C GLY A 94 15.60 -16.85 -0.64
N GLY A 95 15.16 -16.47 -1.87
CA GLY A 95 14.38 -17.32 -2.76
C GLY A 95 12.86 -17.23 -2.53
N GLY A 96 12.38 -16.41 -1.59
CA GLY A 96 10.96 -16.11 -1.42
C GLY A 96 10.40 -15.33 -2.61
N THR A 97 9.11 -15.47 -2.88
CA THR A 97 8.41 -14.74 -3.93
C THR A 97 7.15 -14.07 -3.37
N LEU A 98 6.88 -12.86 -3.82
CA LEU A 98 5.70 -12.09 -3.47
C LEU A 98 5.10 -11.47 -4.73
N GLU A 99 3.80 -11.65 -4.92
CA GLU A 99 3.05 -10.97 -5.97
C GLU A 99 1.97 -10.09 -5.35
N VAL A 100 1.95 -8.81 -5.72
CA VAL A 100 0.96 -7.84 -5.25
C VAL A 100 0.35 -7.12 -6.43
N ARG A 101 -0.98 -7.00 -6.46
CA ARG A 101 -1.69 -6.08 -7.36
C ARG A 101 -2.14 -4.85 -6.58
N GLY A 102 -1.68 -3.68 -7.02
CA GLY A 102 -2.06 -2.39 -6.47
C GLY A 102 -2.74 -1.51 -7.52
N GLU A 103 -3.62 -0.65 -7.05
CA GLU A 103 -4.31 0.38 -7.82
C GLU A 103 -4.03 1.75 -7.22
N SER A 104 -3.71 2.73 -8.06
CA SER A 104 -3.61 4.13 -7.67
C SER A 104 -4.93 4.84 -7.92
N LEU A 105 -5.65 5.17 -6.84
CA LEU A 105 -7.00 5.73 -6.90
C LEU A 105 -7.05 7.26 -7.07
N GLY A 106 -5.88 7.91 -7.14
CA GLY A 106 -5.76 9.36 -7.17
C GLY A 106 -5.61 9.98 -5.77
N GLY A 107 -5.08 11.20 -5.71
CA GLY A 107 -4.82 11.89 -4.43
C GLY A 107 -3.84 11.17 -3.51
N GLY A 108 -2.97 10.31 -4.06
CA GLY A 108 -2.05 9.48 -3.27
C GLY A 108 -2.69 8.25 -2.64
N ARG A 109 -4.01 8.05 -2.75
CA ARG A 109 -4.68 6.84 -2.23
C ARG A 109 -4.35 5.64 -3.10
N VAL A 110 -4.21 4.49 -2.45
CA VAL A 110 -3.98 3.21 -3.10
C VAL A 110 -4.92 2.14 -2.57
N ARG A 111 -5.07 1.08 -3.33
CA ARG A 111 -5.84 -0.10 -2.98
C ARG A 111 -5.03 -1.33 -3.34
N LEU A 112 -4.89 -2.27 -2.43
CA LEU A 112 -4.37 -3.59 -2.76
C LEU A 112 -5.54 -4.50 -3.13
N CYS A 113 -5.46 -5.12 -4.30
CA CYS A 113 -6.54 -5.95 -4.86
C CYS A 113 -6.19 -7.43 -4.86
N ARG A 114 -4.91 -7.78 -4.84
CA ARG A 114 -4.45 -9.18 -4.88
C ARG A 114 -3.10 -9.32 -4.21
N ILE A 115 -2.91 -10.36 -3.41
CA ILE A 115 -1.64 -10.76 -2.81
C ILE A 115 -1.48 -12.27 -3.04
N ASN A 116 -0.38 -12.70 -3.67
CA ASN A 116 -0.07 -14.10 -3.97
C ASN A 116 -1.25 -14.87 -4.60
N GLY A 117 -1.89 -14.26 -5.61
CA GLY A 117 -3.03 -14.83 -6.32
C GLY A 117 -4.38 -14.71 -5.59
N VAL A 118 -4.39 -14.31 -4.32
CA VAL A 118 -5.61 -14.16 -3.51
C VAL A 118 -6.17 -12.74 -3.66
N SER A 119 -7.46 -12.63 -4.00
CA SER A 119 -8.16 -11.34 -4.06
C SER A 119 -8.32 -10.77 -2.66
N VAL A 120 -7.91 -9.53 -2.48
CA VAL A 120 -8.07 -8.75 -1.24
C VAL A 120 -8.69 -7.39 -1.59
N ASP A 121 -9.09 -6.64 -0.57
CA ASP A 121 -9.59 -5.28 -0.71
C ASP A 121 -9.09 -4.46 0.48
N ILE A 122 -7.89 -3.90 0.35
CA ILE A 122 -7.20 -3.21 1.45
C ILE A 122 -6.92 -1.77 1.01
N LEU A 123 -7.52 -0.81 1.70
CA LEU A 123 -7.39 0.64 1.43
C LEU A 123 -6.44 1.32 2.42
N GLY A 124 -6.02 0.62 3.48
CA GLY A 124 -5.17 1.17 4.53
C GLY A 124 -5.90 2.11 5.50
N GLU A 125 -7.21 2.07 5.52
CA GLU A 125 -8.04 2.86 6.44
C GLU A 125 -7.93 2.37 7.88
N TYR A 126 -7.53 1.12 8.05
CA TYR A 126 -7.33 0.43 9.33
C TYR A 126 -5.89 -0.06 9.47
N GLU A 127 -5.48 -0.31 10.70
CA GLU A 127 -4.26 -1.06 10.95
C GLU A 127 -4.47 -2.51 10.49
N THR A 128 -3.69 -2.93 9.53
CA THR A 128 -3.93 -4.21 8.85
C THR A 128 -2.80 -5.19 9.13
N VAL A 129 -3.17 -6.41 9.52
CA VAL A 129 -2.25 -7.55 9.60
C VAL A 129 -2.67 -8.61 8.59
N PHE A 130 -1.73 -9.04 7.78
CA PHE A 130 -1.87 -10.14 6.83
C PHE A 130 -1.21 -11.38 7.41
N VAL A 131 -2.00 -12.43 7.63
CA VAL A 131 -1.57 -13.70 8.21
C VAL A 131 -1.68 -14.80 7.18
N SER A 132 -0.56 -15.41 6.81
CA SER A 132 -0.52 -16.62 6.00
C SER A 132 -0.49 -17.83 6.94
N HIS A 133 -1.38 -18.79 6.72
CA HIS A 133 -1.50 -19.96 7.61
C HIS A 133 -2.04 -21.19 6.86
N ARG A 134 -1.93 -22.36 7.46
CA ARG A 134 -2.58 -23.58 6.97
C ARG A 134 -4.09 -23.54 7.26
N ASP A 135 -4.90 -23.99 6.31
CA ASP A 135 -6.36 -24.15 6.47
C ASP A 135 -6.68 -25.41 7.28
N VAL A 136 -6.48 -25.32 8.59
CA VAL A 136 -6.75 -26.42 9.53
C VAL A 136 -7.73 -25.98 10.62
N PRO A 137 -8.52 -26.93 11.19
CA PRO A 137 -9.42 -26.62 12.31
C PRO A 137 -8.67 -25.93 13.47
N GLY A 138 -9.26 -24.87 14.00
CA GLY A 138 -8.69 -24.10 15.12
C GLY A 138 -7.70 -23.01 14.71
N ALA A 139 -7.21 -22.95 13.46
CA ALA A 139 -6.26 -21.93 13.02
C ALA A 139 -6.78 -20.50 13.24
N LEU A 140 -7.98 -20.20 12.78
CA LEU A 140 -8.58 -18.88 12.98
C LEU A 140 -8.83 -18.56 14.45
N ALA A 141 -9.28 -19.56 15.24
CA ALA A 141 -9.51 -19.37 16.66
C ALA A 141 -8.22 -18.96 17.39
N SER A 142 -7.08 -19.63 17.09
CA SER A 142 -5.80 -19.31 17.70
C SER A 142 -5.26 -17.94 17.26
N ILE A 143 -5.46 -17.56 15.99
CA ILE A 143 -5.07 -16.25 15.46
C ILE A 143 -5.87 -15.14 16.16
N ILE A 144 -7.21 -15.29 16.24
CA ILE A 144 -8.08 -14.30 16.87
C ILE A 144 -7.78 -14.17 18.37
N ALA A 145 -7.62 -15.30 19.08
CA ALA A 145 -7.28 -15.28 20.50
C ALA A 145 -5.96 -14.54 20.75
N CYS A 146 -4.94 -14.77 19.93
CA CYS A 146 -3.65 -14.09 20.06
C CYS A 146 -3.74 -12.56 19.93
N VAL A 147 -4.64 -12.04 19.07
CA VAL A 147 -4.89 -10.60 18.90
C VAL A 147 -5.76 -10.08 20.05
N ALA A 148 -6.81 -10.81 20.43
CA ALA A 148 -7.72 -10.42 21.49
C ALA A 148 -7.02 -10.30 22.86
N ASP A 149 -6.05 -11.16 23.16
CA ASP A 149 -5.26 -11.12 24.40
C ASP A 149 -4.44 -9.82 24.56
N ASP A 150 -4.21 -9.08 23.46
CA ASP A 150 -3.54 -7.77 23.46
C ASP A 150 -4.53 -6.59 23.63
N GLY A 151 -5.82 -6.90 23.73
CA GLY A 151 -6.88 -5.89 23.90
C GLY A 151 -7.20 -5.09 22.64
N VAL A 152 -6.67 -5.49 21.48
CA VAL A 152 -6.91 -4.80 20.21
C VAL A 152 -8.24 -5.27 19.61
N ASN A 153 -9.09 -4.31 19.24
CA ASN A 153 -10.36 -4.60 18.58
C ASN A 153 -10.18 -4.87 17.10
N ILE A 154 -10.79 -5.97 16.61
CA ILE A 154 -10.82 -6.33 15.19
C ILE A 154 -12.07 -5.70 14.58
N ALA A 155 -11.90 -4.70 13.70
CA ALA A 155 -12.99 -4.05 13.00
C ALA A 155 -13.52 -4.91 11.85
N PHE A 156 -12.60 -5.51 11.05
CA PHE A 156 -12.95 -6.41 9.95
C PHE A 156 -11.99 -7.58 9.92
N MET A 157 -12.52 -8.72 9.51
CA MET A 157 -11.72 -9.92 9.25
C MET A 157 -12.21 -10.58 7.97
N LYS A 158 -11.27 -10.95 7.11
CA LYS A 158 -11.57 -11.69 5.90
C LYS A 158 -10.54 -12.77 5.67
N THR A 159 -11.02 -14.00 5.45
CA THR A 159 -10.15 -15.14 5.18
C THR A 159 -10.37 -15.65 3.78
N TYR A 160 -9.27 -15.90 3.10
CA TYR A 160 -9.22 -16.47 1.77
C TYR A 160 -8.46 -17.79 1.83
N ARG A 161 -8.83 -18.74 1.02
CA ARG A 161 -8.10 -20.01 0.88
C ARG A 161 -7.98 -20.38 -0.58
N SER A 162 -6.86 -20.95 -0.97
CA SER A 162 -6.65 -21.49 -2.32
C SER A 162 -7.46 -22.78 -2.51
N GLU A 163 -7.36 -23.67 -1.51
CA GLU A 163 -8.05 -24.95 -1.48
C GLU A 163 -8.23 -25.43 -0.03
N ARG A 164 -9.13 -26.39 0.18
CA ARG A 164 -9.38 -26.97 1.49
C ARG A 164 -8.13 -27.71 1.99
N GLY A 165 -7.66 -27.36 3.19
CA GLY A 165 -6.48 -27.95 3.82
C GLY A 165 -5.15 -27.43 3.28
N GLY A 166 -5.17 -26.55 2.28
CA GLY A 166 -4.00 -25.87 1.72
C GLY A 166 -3.59 -24.62 2.50
N MET A 167 -3.06 -23.64 1.78
CA MET A 167 -2.75 -22.32 2.35
C MET A 167 -4.01 -21.47 2.43
N ALA A 168 -4.14 -20.76 3.54
CA ALA A 168 -5.12 -19.72 3.75
C ALA A 168 -4.44 -18.41 4.15
N TYR A 169 -5.15 -17.33 3.89
CA TYR A 169 -4.68 -15.97 4.15
C TYR A 169 -5.79 -15.22 4.89
N THR A 170 -5.47 -14.67 6.04
CA THR A 170 -6.41 -13.89 6.84
C THR A 170 -5.93 -12.43 6.89
N VAL A 171 -6.79 -11.52 6.46
CA VAL A 171 -6.63 -10.08 6.65
C VAL A 171 -7.38 -9.71 7.91
N LEU A 172 -6.69 -9.11 8.86
CA LEU A 172 -7.25 -8.53 10.08
C LEU A 172 -7.10 -7.02 9.97
N GLU A 173 -8.20 -6.30 9.98
CA GLU A 173 -8.24 -4.84 10.03
C GLU A 173 -8.69 -4.41 11.43
N MET A 174 -7.88 -3.63 12.11
CA MET A 174 -8.00 -3.32 13.53
C MET A 174 -8.07 -1.83 13.76
N ASP A 175 -8.74 -1.42 14.84
CA ASP A 175 -8.85 0.00 15.21
C ASP A 175 -7.50 0.60 15.62
N ASP A 176 -6.65 -0.21 16.26
CA ASP A 176 -5.32 0.19 16.71
C ASP A 176 -4.24 -0.75 16.19
N ALA A 177 -3.01 -0.24 16.08
CA ALA A 177 -1.86 -1.04 15.71
C ALA A 177 -1.54 -2.07 16.81
N PRO A 178 -1.49 -3.38 16.50
CA PRO A 178 -1.06 -4.36 17.49
C PRO A 178 0.41 -4.15 17.82
N ALA A 179 0.80 -4.44 19.06
CA ALA A 179 2.20 -4.40 19.46
C ALA A 179 3.04 -5.38 18.62
N ASP A 180 4.33 -5.10 18.42
CA ASP A 180 5.22 -5.99 17.65
C ASP A 180 5.31 -7.40 18.29
N ALA A 181 5.15 -7.48 19.61
CA ALA A 181 5.06 -8.76 20.33
C ALA A 181 3.89 -9.62 19.86
N VAL A 182 2.77 -9.03 19.42
CA VAL A 182 1.62 -9.77 18.86
C VAL A 182 1.99 -10.41 17.53
N LEU A 183 2.69 -9.68 16.65
CA LEU A 183 3.16 -10.22 15.38
C LEU A 183 4.13 -11.38 15.57
N GLN A 184 5.02 -11.26 16.58
CA GLN A 184 5.92 -12.34 16.95
C GLN A 184 5.16 -13.56 17.47
N ARG A 185 4.20 -13.38 18.39
CA ARG A 185 3.34 -14.47 18.89
C ARG A 185 2.53 -15.12 17.78
N LEU A 186 1.93 -14.33 16.89
CA LEU A 186 1.21 -14.85 15.71
C LEU A 186 2.12 -15.75 14.86
N SER A 187 3.34 -15.30 14.59
CA SER A 187 4.30 -16.07 13.80
C SER A 187 4.78 -17.37 14.48
N GLN A 188 4.58 -17.51 15.79
CA GLN A 188 4.93 -18.72 16.55
C GLN A 188 3.76 -19.72 16.64
N LEU A 189 2.55 -19.35 16.24
CA LEU A 189 1.41 -20.26 16.22
C LEU A 189 1.64 -21.38 15.19
N ALA A 190 1.42 -22.63 15.58
CA ALA A 190 1.71 -23.79 14.74
C ALA A 190 1.13 -23.74 13.31
N PRO A 191 -0.12 -23.27 13.07
CA PRO A 191 -0.67 -23.18 11.73
C PRO A 191 -0.15 -21.98 10.93
N VAL A 192 0.46 -20.97 11.58
CA VAL A 192 0.87 -19.72 10.95
C VAL A 192 2.24 -19.89 10.29
N THR A 193 2.36 -19.46 9.04
CA THR A 193 3.62 -19.44 8.29
C THR A 193 4.25 -18.05 8.24
N SER A 194 3.42 -17.00 8.27
CA SER A 194 3.89 -15.63 8.41
C SER A 194 2.78 -14.71 8.90
N ALA A 195 3.15 -13.66 9.63
CA ALA A 195 2.28 -12.55 10.00
C ALA A 195 3.00 -11.22 9.68
N ARG A 196 2.35 -10.37 8.90
CA ARG A 196 2.94 -9.10 8.42
C ARG A 196 1.96 -7.96 8.64
N ARG A 197 2.46 -6.82 9.13
CA ARG A 197 1.69 -5.59 9.14
C ARG A 197 1.70 -4.99 7.74
N ILE A 198 0.52 -4.63 7.23
CA ILE A 198 0.37 -3.85 6.01
C ILE A 198 0.20 -2.41 6.42
N HIS A 199 1.16 -1.58 6.08
CA HIS A 199 1.06 -0.15 6.22
C HIS A 199 0.94 0.47 4.82
N ILE A 200 -0.15 1.22 4.59
CA ILE A 200 -0.31 2.02 3.38
C ILE A 200 -0.04 3.48 3.74
N PRO A 201 1.12 4.04 3.34
CA PRO A 201 1.47 5.40 3.70
C PRO A 201 0.43 6.41 3.23
N GLY A 202 0.01 7.32 4.11
CA GLY A 202 -0.93 8.39 3.80
C GLY A 202 -2.37 7.94 3.52
N ALA A 203 -2.76 6.75 3.95
CA ALA A 203 -4.16 6.36 4.03
C ALA A 203 -4.83 7.11 5.20
N THR A 204 -6.05 7.59 4.99
CA THR A 204 -6.83 8.34 5.98
C THR A 204 -7.85 7.40 6.61
N ARG A 205 -7.87 7.30 7.93
CA ARG A 205 -8.84 6.47 8.67
C ARG A 205 -10.24 7.06 8.57
N PRO A 206 -11.30 6.25 8.41
CA PRO A 206 -12.67 6.71 8.55
C PRO A 206 -12.89 7.15 10.02
N GLY A 207 -13.24 8.41 10.23
CA GLY A 207 -13.61 8.93 11.58
C GLY A 207 -12.47 9.25 12.53
N GLY A 208 -11.23 9.23 12.10
CA GLY A 208 -10.09 9.74 12.91
C GLY A 208 -10.17 11.26 13.08
N GLU A 209 -9.86 11.77 14.27
CA GLU A 209 -9.72 13.21 14.60
C GLU A 209 -8.56 13.89 13.82
N GLY A 210 -8.43 13.58 12.54
CA GLY A 210 -7.43 14.08 11.61
C GLY A 210 -7.94 14.20 10.20
N SER A 211 -9.28 14.17 9.98
CA SER A 211 -9.80 14.52 8.67
C SER A 211 -9.51 15.99 8.43
N SER A 212 -8.59 16.28 7.50
CA SER A 212 -8.31 17.65 7.07
C SER A 212 -9.63 18.38 6.85
N PRO A 213 -9.83 19.57 7.46
CA PRO A 213 -11.02 20.38 7.21
C PRO A 213 -11.11 20.87 5.76
N TYR A 214 -10.08 20.60 4.97
CA TYR A 214 -9.97 20.98 3.56
C TYR A 214 -10.23 19.82 2.58
N LEU A 215 -10.75 18.66 3.06
CA LEU A 215 -11.13 17.56 2.16
C LEU A 215 -12.39 17.91 1.37
N PHE A 216 -12.41 17.51 0.12
CA PHE A 216 -13.56 17.64 -0.79
C PHE A 216 -13.56 16.46 -1.77
N ALA A 217 -14.74 15.99 -2.13
CA ALA A 217 -14.94 14.89 -3.08
C ALA A 217 -15.24 15.38 -4.51
N ASN A 218 -15.65 16.63 -4.66
CA ASN A 218 -16.05 17.18 -5.95
C ASN A 218 -15.83 18.70 -6.02
N GLY A 219 -15.94 19.27 -7.24
CA GLY A 219 -15.67 20.69 -7.47
C GLY A 219 -16.64 21.64 -6.74
N ARG A 220 -17.87 21.22 -6.43
CA ARG A 220 -18.83 22.04 -5.68
C ARG A 220 -18.37 22.20 -4.24
N GLU A 221 -17.98 21.12 -3.59
CA GLU A 221 -17.43 21.14 -2.23
C GLU A 221 -16.14 21.97 -2.13
N LEU A 222 -15.27 21.91 -3.16
CA LEU A 222 -14.09 22.77 -3.25
C LEU A 222 -14.48 24.25 -3.29
N LEU A 223 -15.47 24.63 -4.11
CA LEU A 223 -15.94 26.01 -4.17
C LEU A 223 -16.58 26.49 -2.86
N ASP A 224 -17.28 25.60 -2.16
CA ASP A 224 -17.87 25.91 -0.85
C ASP A 224 -16.78 26.05 0.23
N LEU A 225 -15.70 25.28 0.15
CA LEU A 225 -14.49 25.47 0.97
C LEU A 225 -13.84 26.83 0.70
N CYS A 226 -13.67 27.18 -0.57
CA CYS A 226 -13.13 28.50 -0.95
C CYS A 226 -13.94 29.65 -0.36
N LYS A 227 -15.27 29.56 -0.41
CA LYS A 227 -16.18 30.57 0.17
C LYS A 227 -16.07 30.62 1.70
N ARG A 228 -16.09 29.46 2.38
CA ARG A 228 -16.00 29.38 3.84
C ARG A 228 -14.71 29.98 4.40
N HIS A 229 -13.61 29.78 3.68
CA HIS A 229 -12.29 30.25 4.12
C HIS A 229 -11.87 31.59 3.49
N GLY A 230 -12.72 32.19 2.62
CA GLY A 230 -12.39 33.43 1.92
C GLY A 230 -11.12 33.31 1.07
N ALA A 231 -10.82 32.14 0.54
CA ALA A 231 -9.57 31.80 -0.12
C ALA A 231 -9.79 31.31 -1.55
N GLY A 232 -8.87 31.56 -2.44
CA GLY A 232 -8.89 31.01 -3.80
C GLY A 232 -8.58 29.50 -3.83
N ILE A 233 -8.95 28.84 -4.94
CA ILE A 233 -8.74 27.39 -5.15
C ILE A 233 -7.32 26.97 -4.81
N GLY A 234 -6.29 27.69 -5.33
CA GLY A 234 -4.89 27.37 -5.07
C GLY A 234 -4.49 27.45 -3.59
N ALA A 235 -5.09 28.39 -2.83
CA ALA A 235 -4.84 28.48 -1.38
C ALA A 235 -5.50 27.33 -0.62
N VAL A 236 -6.74 26.95 -0.97
CA VAL A 236 -7.43 25.79 -0.37
C VAL A 236 -6.70 24.50 -0.69
N MET A 237 -6.16 24.35 -1.91
CA MET A 237 -5.37 23.18 -2.30
C MET A 237 -4.08 23.07 -1.50
N ARG A 238 -3.36 24.19 -1.27
CA ARG A 238 -2.17 24.21 -0.41
C ARG A 238 -2.51 23.81 1.03
N LEU A 239 -3.54 24.43 1.62
CA LEU A 239 -4.00 24.08 2.97
C LEU A 239 -4.38 22.59 3.11
N ARG A 240 -4.99 22.04 2.07
CA ARG A 240 -5.28 20.60 2.00
C ARG A 240 -4.00 19.76 2.01
N GLU A 241 -3.03 20.11 1.18
CA GLU A 241 -1.75 19.39 1.07
C GLU A 241 -0.94 19.50 2.36
N GLU A 242 -0.83 20.69 2.94
CA GLU A 242 -0.19 20.89 4.25
C GLU A 242 -0.86 20.10 5.39
N SER A 243 -2.19 19.91 5.32
CA SER A 243 -2.92 19.14 6.32
C SER A 243 -2.84 17.62 6.13
N LEU A 244 -2.54 17.14 4.91
CA LEU A 244 -2.42 15.73 4.56
C LEU A 244 -0.97 15.24 4.58
N PHE A 245 -0.02 16.14 4.44
CA PHE A 245 1.40 15.85 4.36
C PHE A 245 2.17 16.66 5.40
N SER A 246 3.47 16.48 5.47
CA SER A 246 4.31 17.23 6.42
C SER A 246 4.36 18.73 6.09
N PRO A 247 4.51 19.62 7.10
CA PRO A 247 4.67 21.05 6.85
C PRO A 247 5.77 21.36 5.83
N GLY A 248 5.50 22.29 4.90
CA GLY A 248 6.42 22.68 3.83
C GLY A 248 6.47 21.70 2.65
N PHE A 249 5.52 20.77 2.54
CA PHE A 249 5.43 19.83 1.43
C PHE A 249 5.28 20.54 0.07
N ASP A 250 4.45 21.58 0.01
CA ASP A 250 4.22 22.39 -1.20
C ASP A 250 5.48 23.13 -1.67
N GLU A 251 6.29 23.64 -0.75
CA GLU A 251 7.57 24.30 -1.07
C GLU A 251 8.56 23.30 -1.66
N ARG A 252 8.66 22.09 -1.11
CA ARG A 252 9.52 21.01 -1.65
C ARG A 252 9.07 20.55 -3.04
N MET A 253 7.74 20.44 -3.27
CA MET A 253 7.20 20.03 -4.57
C MET A 253 7.34 21.12 -5.66
N ALA A 254 7.51 22.40 -5.30
CA ALA A 254 7.74 23.46 -6.26
C ALA A 254 9.13 23.40 -6.91
N HIS A 255 10.06 22.61 -6.37
CA HIS A 255 11.42 22.43 -6.84
C HIS A 255 11.67 21.09 -7.56
N VAL A 256 10.65 20.24 -7.69
CA VAL A 256 10.64 18.97 -8.42
C VAL A 256 9.97 19.15 -9.78
#